data_5607087c6bf8d47f31dff7d50e97801c
#
_entry.id   5607087c6bf8d47f31dff7d50e97801c
#
_cell.length_a   1.000
_cell.length_b   1.000
_cell.length_c   1.000
_cell.angle_alpha   90.00
_cell.angle_beta   90.00
_cell.angle_gamma   90.00
#
_symmetry.space_group_name_H-M   'P 1'
#
loop_
_entity.id
_entity.type
_entity.pdbx_description
1 polymer ?
#
loop_
_entity_poly.entity_id
_entity_poly.type
_entity_poly.pdbx_seq_one_letter_code
_entity_poly.pdbx_strand_id
1 'polypeptide(L)'
;MSKIKTAFANGKAFIPFVTCGDPSLDVTEQIVYAMADAGADLIELGIPFSDPTAEGPVIQEANVRALSAGTTTDKIFDMVRRIRQKTDIPMVFMTYANVVYSYGSERFIRTAAEIGMDGLILPDVPFEEKAEFDPLCRQYGLDLVSLIAPTSHDRIRMIAKEASGFVYCVSSLGVTGVRSNITTDIGAMVKLVKEAQDIPCAVGFGISTPEQAARMAAQSDGAIVGSAIVKICAKYGKDCVPHVKEYVRSMKAAVQSAN
;
A
#
# COMPACT_ATOMS: atom_id res chain seq x y z
N MET A 1 -4.78 -16.05 -8.79
CA MET A 1 -4.87 -16.19 -7.32
C MET A 1 -3.86 -15.24 -6.71
N SER A 2 -4.29 -14.39 -5.80
CA SER A 2 -3.45 -13.37 -5.15
C SER A 2 -2.22 -13.98 -4.46
N LYS A 3 -1.07 -13.31 -4.58
CA LYS A 3 0.20 -13.70 -3.96
C LYS A 3 0.45 -12.93 -2.65
N ILE A 4 -0.49 -12.12 -2.16
CA ILE A 4 -0.28 -11.27 -0.97
C ILE A 4 0.23 -12.06 0.24
N LYS A 5 -0.30 -13.26 0.48
CA LYS A 5 0.14 -14.11 1.60
C LYS A 5 1.62 -14.46 1.54
N THR A 6 2.22 -14.52 0.36
CA THR A 6 3.66 -14.84 0.22
C THR A 6 4.55 -13.74 0.79
N ALA A 7 4.07 -12.49 0.82
CA ALA A 7 4.79 -11.36 1.40
C ALA A 7 5.05 -11.53 2.91
N PHE A 8 4.23 -12.31 3.60
CA PHE A 8 4.32 -12.55 5.05
C PHE A 8 4.89 -13.93 5.41
N ALA A 9 5.27 -14.74 4.40
CA ALA A 9 5.71 -16.11 4.64
C ALA A 9 7.11 -16.23 5.27
N ASN A 10 7.97 -15.23 5.07
CA ASN A 10 9.37 -15.22 5.49
C ASN A 10 9.65 -14.30 6.68
N GLY A 11 8.66 -14.05 7.53
CA GLY A 11 8.76 -13.15 8.67
C GLY A 11 8.04 -11.84 8.45
N LYS A 12 8.50 -10.78 9.11
CA LYS A 12 7.85 -9.46 9.05
C LYS A 12 7.99 -8.81 7.67
N ALA A 13 6.86 -8.38 7.09
CA ALA A 13 6.81 -7.76 5.78
C ALA A 13 7.19 -6.27 5.82
N PHE A 14 7.98 -5.82 4.85
CA PHE A 14 8.17 -4.40 4.56
C PHE A 14 7.44 -4.04 3.27
N ILE A 15 6.52 -3.09 3.33
CA ILE A 15 5.61 -2.71 2.26
C ILE A 15 5.83 -1.23 1.91
N PRO A 16 6.65 -0.92 0.90
CA PRO A 16 6.81 0.45 0.40
C PRO A 16 5.67 0.86 -0.52
N PHE A 17 5.27 2.13 -0.43
CA PHE A 17 4.32 2.79 -1.33
C PHE A 17 5.04 3.79 -2.23
N VAL A 18 4.58 3.92 -3.48
CA VAL A 18 5.01 4.95 -4.43
C VAL A 18 3.83 5.46 -5.24
N THR A 19 3.78 6.78 -5.51
CA THR A 19 2.80 7.37 -6.45
C THR A 19 3.24 7.10 -7.89
N CYS A 20 2.40 6.43 -8.67
CA CYS A 20 2.68 6.15 -10.08
C CYS A 20 2.75 7.43 -10.90
N GLY A 21 3.85 7.62 -11.62
CA GLY A 21 4.09 8.82 -12.44
C GLY A 21 4.81 9.95 -11.71
N ASP A 22 5.20 9.79 -10.46
CA ASP A 22 6.00 10.76 -9.72
C ASP A 22 7.45 10.27 -9.57
N PRO A 23 8.43 10.89 -10.22
CA PRO A 23 8.35 12.06 -11.13
C PRO A 23 7.96 11.70 -12.58
N SER A 24 7.96 10.42 -12.96
CA SER A 24 7.48 9.90 -14.24
C SER A 24 7.21 8.40 -14.15
N LEU A 25 6.45 7.84 -15.11
CA LEU A 25 6.15 6.40 -15.14
C LEU A 25 7.42 5.55 -15.35
N ASP A 26 8.35 6.01 -16.18
CA ASP A 26 9.61 5.29 -16.41
C ASP A 26 10.47 5.23 -15.14
N VAL A 27 10.51 6.33 -14.37
CA VAL A 27 11.19 6.36 -13.07
C VAL A 27 10.46 5.51 -12.05
N THR A 28 9.12 5.53 -12.02
CA THR A 28 8.32 4.64 -11.15
C THR A 28 8.62 3.16 -11.43
N GLU A 29 8.72 2.77 -12.69
CA GLU A 29 9.10 1.41 -13.08
C GLU A 29 10.48 1.02 -12.51
N GLN A 30 11.48 1.92 -12.61
CA GLN A 30 12.82 1.68 -12.03
C GLN A 30 12.80 1.64 -10.50
N ILE A 31 11.96 2.47 -9.86
CA ILE A 31 11.77 2.44 -8.41
C ILE A 31 11.22 1.09 -7.97
N VAL A 32 10.22 0.54 -8.67
CA VAL A 32 9.65 -0.78 -8.34
C VAL A 32 10.72 -1.87 -8.38
N TYR A 33 11.55 -1.90 -9.43
CA TYR A 33 12.67 -2.86 -9.50
C TYR A 33 13.67 -2.66 -8.36
N ALA A 34 14.01 -1.40 -8.06
CA ALA A 34 14.94 -1.07 -6.99
C ALA A 34 14.41 -1.46 -5.60
N MET A 35 13.11 -1.28 -5.36
CA MET A 35 12.45 -1.69 -4.12
C MET A 35 12.41 -3.22 -3.98
N ALA A 36 12.08 -3.95 -5.05
CA ALA A 36 12.12 -5.41 -5.06
C ALA A 36 13.53 -5.94 -4.78
N ASP A 37 14.55 -5.42 -5.45
CA ASP A 37 15.97 -5.75 -5.23
C ASP A 37 16.46 -5.40 -3.81
N ALA A 38 15.87 -4.38 -3.18
CA ALA A 38 16.21 -3.97 -1.82
C ALA A 38 15.52 -4.81 -0.74
N GLY A 39 14.64 -5.76 -1.13
CA GLY A 39 14.00 -6.71 -0.24
C GLY A 39 12.59 -6.31 0.22
N ALA A 40 11.89 -5.44 -0.52
CA ALA A 40 10.46 -5.25 -0.31
C ALA A 40 9.71 -6.57 -0.49
N ASP A 41 8.69 -6.81 0.32
CA ASP A 41 7.91 -8.07 0.29
C ASP A 41 6.61 -7.92 -0.50
N LEU A 42 6.04 -6.72 -0.53
CA LEU A 42 4.89 -6.30 -1.31
C LEU A 42 5.07 -4.83 -1.65
N ILE A 43 4.58 -4.38 -2.80
CA ILE A 43 4.65 -2.96 -3.20
C ILE A 43 3.25 -2.39 -3.39
N GLU A 44 2.99 -1.23 -2.80
CA GLU A 44 1.78 -0.45 -3.04
C GLU A 44 2.02 0.57 -4.15
N LEU A 45 1.22 0.51 -5.20
CA LEU A 45 1.23 1.42 -6.33
C LEU A 45 0.04 2.38 -6.23
N GLY A 46 0.31 3.63 -5.85
CA GLY A 46 -0.69 4.68 -5.78
C GLY A 46 -1.08 5.17 -7.18
N ILE A 47 -2.32 5.00 -7.58
CA ILE A 47 -2.86 5.63 -8.80
C ILE A 47 -3.23 7.07 -8.44
N PRO A 48 -2.61 8.08 -9.09
CA PRO A 48 -2.83 9.48 -8.72
C PRO A 48 -4.27 9.91 -8.95
N PHE A 49 -4.79 10.71 -8.02
CA PHE A 49 -6.13 11.28 -8.07
C PHE A 49 -6.09 12.77 -7.73
N SER A 50 -6.95 13.57 -8.36
CA SER A 50 -6.99 15.04 -8.17
C SER A 50 -7.56 15.48 -6.83
N ASP A 51 -8.44 14.65 -6.24
CA ASP A 51 -9.26 15.03 -5.08
C ASP A 51 -9.15 14.00 -3.92
N PRO A 52 -7.92 13.65 -3.46
CA PRO A 52 -7.71 12.61 -2.45
C PRO A 52 -8.19 13.10 -1.07
N THR A 53 -9.05 12.29 -0.43
CA THR A 53 -9.64 12.63 0.89
C THR A 53 -8.86 12.04 2.08
N ALA A 54 -8.05 10.99 1.84
CA ALA A 54 -7.35 10.26 2.90
C ALA A 54 -5.84 10.54 2.93
N GLU A 55 -5.33 11.46 2.11
CA GLU A 55 -3.90 11.72 1.92
C GLU A 55 -3.47 13.09 2.43
N GLY A 56 -2.26 13.13 3.02
CA GLY A 56 -1.62 14.37 3.44
C GLY A 56 -0.85 15.07 2.31
N PRO A 57 -0.30 16.27 2.59
CA PRO A 57 0.28 17.15 1.58
C PRO A 57 1.36 16.49 0.71
N VAL A 58 2.18 15.62 1.28
CA VAL A 58 3.28 14.95 0.56
C VAL A 58 2.77 14.09 -0.60
N ILE A 59 1.72 13.30 -0.36
CA ILE A 59 1.12 12.45 -1.39
C ILE A 59 0.25 13.28 -2.34
N GLN A 60 -0.46 14.29 -1.84
CA GLN A 60 -1.22 15.22 -2.68
C GLN A 60 -0.33 15.92 -3.71
N GLU A 61 0.84 16.44 -3.27
CA GLU A 61 1.81 17.06 -4.18
C GLU A 61 2.36 16.07 -5.21
N ALA A 62 2.59 14.80 -4.83
CA ALA A 62 3.00 13.75 -5.74
C ALA A 62 1.92 13.45 -6.79
N ASN A 63 0.64 13.39 -6.38
CA ASN A 63 -0.49 13.24 -7.29
C ASN A 63 -0.54 14.40 -8.31
N VAL A 64 -0.35 15.64 -7.85
CA VAL A 64 -0.30 16.81 -8.74
C VAL A 64 0.84 16.70 -9.75
N ARG A 65 2.06 16.30 -9.31
CA ARG A 65 3.20 16.11 -10.23
C ARG A 65 2.92 15.03 -11.26
N ALA A 66 2.41 13.88 -10.83
CA ALA A 66 2.10 12.75 -11.69
C ALA A 66 1.00 13.10 -12.72
N LEU A 67 -0.10 13.71 -12.28
CA LEU A 67 -1.19 14.12 -13.17
C LEU A 67 -0.74 15.19 -14.17
N SER A 68 0.05 16.18 -13.72
CA SER A 68 0.60 17.24 -14.59
C SER A 68 1.57 16.68 -15.63
N ALA A 69 2.25 15.56 -15.34
CA ALA A 69 3.07 14.82 -16.30
C ALA A 69 2.26 13.96 -17.27
N GLY A 70 0.93 13.99 -17.19
CA GLY A 70 0.03 13.26 -18.07
C GLY A 70 -0.09 11.78 -17.76
N THR A 71 0.07 11.39 -16.50
CA THR A 71 -0.20 10.03 -16.02
C THR A 71 -1.69 9.71 -16.10
N THR A 72 -2.03 8.55 -16.64
CA THR A 72 -3.39 8.02 -16.73
C THR A 72 -3.42 6.57 -16.26
N THR A 73 -4.60 6.07 -15.89
CA THR A 73 -4.79 4.67 -15.48
C THR A 73 -4.30 3.69 -16.55
N ASP A 74 -4.59 3.92 -17.82
CA ASP A 74 -4.13 3.05 -18.92
C ASP A 74 -2.60 2.99 -19.00
N LYS A 75 -1.92 4.14 -18.88
CA LYS A 75 -0.45 4.19 -18.88
C LYS A 75 0.16 3.48 -17.66
N ILE A 76 -0.51 3.53 -16.51
CA ILE A 76 -0.10 2.78 -15.31
C ILE A 76 -0.27 1.29 -15.57
N PHE A 77 -1.38 0.85 -16.17
CA PHE A 77 -1.58 -0.55 -16.52
C PHE A 77 -0.50 -1.05 -17.49
N ASP A 78 -0.12 -0.24 -18.48
CA ASP A 78 0.97 -0.57 -19.41
C ASP A 78 2.33 -0.67 -18.69
N MET A 79 2.61 0.23 -17.73
CA MET A 79 3.80 0.14 -16.88
C MET A 79 3.80 -1.16 -16.06
N VAL A 80 2.68 -1.54 -15.46
CA VAL A 80 2.59 -2.79 -14.67
C VAL A 80 2.82 -4.02 -15.55
N ARG A 81 2.30 -4.06 -16.80
CA ARG A 81 2.60 -5.15 -17.75
C ARG A 81 4.10 -5.30 -18.00
N ARG A 82 4.85 -4.19 -18.12
CA ARG A 82 6.32 -4.24 -18.25
C ARG A 82 7.00 -4.71 -16.97
N ILE A 83 6.54 -4.22 -15.82
CA ILE A 83 7.05 -4.64 -14.51
C ILE A 83 6.93 -6.16 -14.34
N ARG A 84 5.79 -6.73 -14.67
CA ARG A 84 5.52 -8.18 -14.56
C ARG A 84 6.39 -9.05 -15.45
N GLN A 85 7.01 -8.50 -16.48
CA GLN A 85 8.01 -9.23 -17.29
C GLN A 85 9.32 -9.47 -16.54
N LYS A 86 9.58 -8.74 -15.44
CA LYS A 86 10.86 -8.76 -14.72
C LYS A 86 10.75 -9.16 -13.25
N THR A 87 9.57 -9.09 -12.66
CA THR A 87 9.39 -9.42 -11.23
C THR A 87 8.01 -9.97 -10.92
N ASP A 88 7.98 -10.94 -10.04
CA ASP A 88 6.77 -11.58 -9.50
C ASP A 88 6.40 -11.06 -8.10
N ILE A 89 7.07 -9.99 -7.62
CA ILE A 89 6.76 -9.42 -6.31
C ILE A 89 5.27 -9.10 -6.18
N PRO A 90 4.60 -9.42 -5.06
CA PRO A 90 3.22 -9.02 -4.84
C PRO A 90 3.04 -7.52 -4.98
N MET A 91 2.03 -7.09 -5.71
CA MET A 91 1.70 -5.66 -5.88
C MET A 91 0.21 -5.42 -5.70
N VAL A 92 -0.13 -4.34 -5.02
CA VAL A 92 -1.51 -3.87 -4.85
C VAL A 92 -1.64 -2.45 -5.36
N PHE A 93 -2.79 -2.14 -5.97
CA PHE A 93 -3.13 -0.75 -6.25
C PHE A 93 -3.74 -0.09 -5.02
N MET A 94 -3.39 1.17 -4.79
CA MET A 94 -4.06 2.06 -3.86
C MET A 94 -4.63 3.24 -4.65
N THR A 95 -5.95 3.43 -4.58
CA THR A 95 -6.64 4.52 -5.26
C THR A 95 -7.99 4.80 -4.60
N TYR A 96 -8.80 5.66 -5.20
CA TYR A 96 -10.10 6.08 -4.70
C TYR A 96 -11.24 5.44 -5.49
N ALA A 97 -12.39 5.23 -4.85
CA ALA A 97 -13.59 4.64 -5.48
C ALA A 97 -13.96 5.36 -6.78
N ASN A 98 -13.87 6.69 -6.79
CA ASN A 98 -14.17 7.49 -7.99
C ASN A 98 -13.29 7.11 -9.20
N VAL A 99 -12.00 6.85 -9.01
CA VAL A 99 -11.10 6.44 -10.11
C VAL A 99 -11.54 5.10 -10.69
N VAL A 100 -11.86 4.12 -9.82
CA VAL A 100 -12.33 2.79 -10.21
C VAL A 100 -13.69 2.89 -10.91
N TYR A 101 -14.62 3.64 -10.33
CA TYR A 101 -15.97 3.83 -10.88
C TYR A 101 -15.95 4.53 -12.23
N SER A 102 -15.19 5.63 -12.37
CA SER A 102 -15.10 6.39 -13.62
C SER A 102 -14.44 5.61 -14.76
N TYR A 103 -13.54 4.68 -14.44
CA TYR A 103 -12.95 3.75 -15.42
C TYR A 103 -13.93 2.64 -15.83
N GLY A 104 -14.93 2.38 -15.00
CA GLY A 104 -15.84 1.24 -15.01
C GLY A 104 -15.33 0.15 -14.09
N SER A 105 -16.00 -0.05 -12.93
CA SER A 105 -15.51 -0.90 -11.83
C SER A 105 -15.11 -2.30 -12.28
N GLU A 106 -15.95 -2.98 -13.06
CA GLU A 106 -15.63 -4.31 -13.57
C GLU A 106 -14.43 -4.27 -14.55
N ARG A 107 -14.38 -3.29 -15.46
CA ARG A 107 -13.28 -3.16 -16.42
C ARG A 107 -11.96 -2.90 -15.70
N PHE A 108 -11.95 -2.02 -14.68
CA PHE A 108 -10.75 -1.71 -13.89
C PHE A 108 -10.25 -2.96 -13.18
N ILE A 109 -11.11 -3.63 -12.40
CA ILE A 109 -10.76 -4.77 -11.57
C ILE A 109 -10.30 -5.95 -12.42
N ARG A 110 -11.02 -6.27 -13.51
CA ARG A 110 -10.62 -7.30 -14.47
C ARG A 110 -9.25 -7.01 -15.07
N THR A 111 -9.04 -5.78 -15.58
CA THR A 111 -7.75 -5.39 -16.18
C THR A 111 -6.63 -5.45 -15.16
N ALA A 112 -6.85 -4.99 -13.93
CA ALA A 112 -5.88 -5.09 -12.84
C ALA A 112 -5.48 -6.57 -12.58
N ALA A 113 -6.42 -7.49 -12.55
CA ALA A 113 -6.16 -8.92 -12.40
C ALA A 113 -5.39 -9.50 -13.60
N GLU A 114 -5.79 -9.15 -14.83
CA GLU A 114 -5.16 -9.63 -16.07
C GLU A 114 -3.69 -9.20 -16.19
N ILE A 115 -3.36 -7.99 -15.73
CA ILE A 115 -1.97 -7.49 -15.72
C ILE A 115 -1.16 -8.02 -14.51
N GLY A 116 -1.78 -8.81 -13.63
CA GLY A 116 -1.10 -9.49 -12.54
C GLY A 116 -1.01 -8.69 -11.23
N MET A 117 -1.93 -7.74 -10.98
CA MET A 117 -2.08 -7.18 -9.63
C MET A 117 -2.65 -8.23 -8.67
N ASP A 118 -2.33 -8.10 -7.41
CA ASP A 118 -2.73 -9.04 -6.36
C ASP A 118 -3.86 -8.51 -5.49
N GLY A 119 -4.07 -7.19 -5.46
CA GLY A 119 -5.12 -6.60 -4.65
C GLY A 119 -5.38 -5.12 -4.94
N LEU A 120 -6.39 -4.61 -4.24
CA LEU A 120 -6.86 -3.23 -4.33
C LEU A 120 -7.09 -2.67 -2.92
N ILE A 121 -6.67 -1.44 -2.70
CA ILE A 121 -6.91 -0.66 -1.47
C ILE A 121 -7.72 0.58 -1.85
N LEU A 122 -8.90 0.74 -1.25
CA LEU A 122 -9.79 1.89 -1.44
C LEU A 122 -10.03 2.57 -0.09
N PRO A 123 -9.23 3.61 0.26
CA PRO A 123 -9.26 4.20 1.60
C PRO A 123 -10.53 5.01 1.89
N ASP A 124 -11.27 5.41 0.86
CA ASP A 124 -12.54 6.14 0.93
C ASP A 124 -13.79 5.25 0.94
N VAL A 125 -13.62 3.93 0.80
CA VAL A 125 -14.73 2.97 0.86
C VAL A 125 -14.86 2.40 2.26
N PRO A 126 -15.90 2.77 3.03
CA PRO A 126 -16.14 2.18 4.33
C PRO A 126 -16.57 0.72 4.21
N PHE A 127 -16.45 -0.03 5.29
CA PHE A 127 -16.79 -1.46 5.32
C PHE A 127 -18.20 -1.75 4.81
N GLU A 128 -19.16 -0.88 5.11
CA GLU A 128 -20.56 -1.01 4.73
C GLU A 128 -20.79 -0.91 3.22
N GLU A 129 -19.90 -0.20 2.51
CA GLU A 129 -20.00 0.03 1.06
C GLU A 129 -19.10 -0.93 0.24
N LYS A 130 -18.32 -1.78 0.91
CA LYS A 130 -17.38 -2.70 0.21
C LYS A 130 -18.08 -3.65 -0.77
N ALA A 131 -19.37 -3.94 -0.56
CA ALA A 131 -20.17 -4.82 -1.40
C ALA A 131 -20.25 -4.35 -2.86
N GLU A 132 -19.91 -3.09 -3.15
CA GLU A 132 -19.84 -2.57 -4.53
C GLU A 132 -18.61 -3.10 -5.28
N PHE A 133 -17.49 -3.38 -4.58
CA PHE A 133 -16.21 -3.77 -5.19
C PHE A 133 -15.79 -5.21 -4.85
N ASP A 134 -16.04 -5.68 -3.63
CA ASP A 134 -15.56 -6.97 -3.13
C ASP A 134 -16.00 -8.19 -3.97
N PRO A 135 -17.25 -8.29 -4.44
CA PRO A 135 -17.67 -9.39 -5.30
C PRO A 135 -16.90 -9.45 -6.63
N LEU A 136 -16.62 -8.27 -7.23
CA LEU A 136 -15.82 -8.17 -8.45
C LEU A 136 -14.36 -8.55 -8.19
N CYS A 137 -13.77 -8.05 -7.11
CA CYS A 137 -12.42 -8.43 -6.72
C CYS A 137 -12.29 -9.95 -6.55
N ARG A 138 -13.20 -10.59 -5.82
CA ARG A 138 -13.23 -12.04 -5.64
C ARG A 138 -13.41 -12.80 -6.96
N GLN A 139 -14.29 -12.32 -7.84
CA GLN A 139 -14.55 -12.94 -9.15
C GLN A 139 -13.27 -13.00 -10.00
N TYR A 140 -12.47 -11.95 -9.96
CA TYR A 140 -11.23 -11.84 -10.76
C TYR A 140 -9.96 -12.24 -9.99
N GLY A 141 -10.08 -12.67 -8.72
CA GLY A 141 -8.97 -13.19 -7.92
C GLY A 141 -8.05 -12.12 -7.31
N LEU A 142 -8.56 -10.89 -7.13
CA LEU A 142 -7.91 -9.83 -6.36
C LEU A 142 -8.38 -9.84 -4.91
N ASP A 143 -7.51 -9.46 -3.98
CA ASP A 143 -7.91 -9.16 -2.61
C ASP A 143 -8.32 -7.68 -2.49
N LEU A 144 -9.53 -7.41 -1.98
CA LEU A 144 -9.90 -6.08 -1.51
C LEU A 144 -9.40 -5.92 -0.06
N VAL A 145 -8.27 -5.23 0.09
CA VAL A 145 -7.59 -5.08 1.38
C VAL A 145 -8.39 -4.16 2.30
N SER A 146 -8.73 -4.68 3.49
CA SER A 146 -9.49 -3.92 4.48
C SER A 146 -8.60 -3.01 5.32
N LEU A 147 -9.04 -1.76 5.54
CA LEU A 147 -8.39 -0.83 6.45
C LEU A 147 -9.08 -0.85 7.82
N ILE A 148 -8.27 -0.87 8.87
CA ILE A 148 -8.74 -0.76 10.26
C ILE A 148 -8.03 0.41 10.92
N ALA A 149 -8.83 1.33 11.47
CA ALA A 149 -8.37 2.47 12.25
C ALA A 149 -8.65 2.25 13.75
N PRO A 150 -8.06 3.04 14.66
CA PRO A 150 -8.38 3.00 16.08
C PRO A 150 -9.84 3.41 16.35
N THR A 151 -10.74 2.43 16.35
CA THR A 151 -12.19 2.57 16.55
C THR A 151 -12.69 1.60 17.62
N SER A 152 -13.99 1.32 17.68
CA SER A 152 -14.54 0.35 18.62
C SER A 152 -14.04 -1.08 18.35
N HIS A 153 -13.87 -1.87 19.41
CA HIS A 153 -13.43 -3.26 19.31
C HIS A 153 -14.35 -4.12 18.42
N ASP A 154 -15.67 -3.91 18.51
CA ASP A 154 -16.64 -4.65 17.72
C ASP A 154 -16.51 -4.34 16.23
N ARG A 155 -16.25 -3.08 15.88
CA ARG A 155 -16.02 -2.68 14.49
C ARG A 155 -14.74 -3.33 13.94
N ILE A 156 -13.66 -3.34 14.71
CA ILE A 156 -12.40 -4.00 14.33
C ILE A 156 -12.64 -5.48 14.04
N ARG A 157 -13.33 -6.20 14.96
CA ARG A 157 -13.63 -7.63 14.76
C ARG A 157 -14.55 -7.88 13.56
N MET A 158 -15.54 -7.03 13.36
CA MET A 158 -16.47 -7.12 12.22
C MET A 158 -15.72 -7.02 10.88
N ILE A 159 -14.86 -6.02 10.73
CA ILE A 159 -14.06 -5.81 9.51
C ILE A 159 -13.08 -6.98 9.32
N ALA A 160 -12.39 -7.38 10.38
CA ALA A 160 -11.40 -8.44 10.32
C ALA A 160 -11.96 -9.78 9.85
N LYS A 161 -13.16 -10.17 10.31
CA LYS A 161 -13.82 -11.44 9.92
C LYS A 161 -13.99 -11.64 8.43
N GLU A 162 -14.10 -10.56 7.67
CA GLU A 162 -14.36 -10.61 6.23
C GLU A 162 -13.16 -10.10 5.41
N ALA A 163 -12.04 -9.79 6.06
CA ALA A 163 -10.85 -9.28 5.40
C ALA A 163 -10.18 -10.37 4.54
N SER A 164 -9.53 -9.94 3.44
CA SER A 164 -8.73 -10.80 2.56
C SER A 164 -7.34 -10.22 2.32
N GLY A 165 -6.40 -11.06 1.92
CA GLY A 165 -5.00 -10.70 1.71
C GLY A 165 -4.28 -10.38 3.02
N PHE A 166 -4.38 -9.15 3.49
CA PHE A 166 -3.91 -8.68 4.80
C PHE A 166 -4.84 -7.57 5.32
N VAL A 167 -4.68 -7.20 6.59
CA VAL A 167 -5.36 -6.04 7.20
C VAL A 167 -4.39 -4.88 7.28
N TYR A 168 -4.76 -3.76 6.68
CA TYR A 168 -4.04 -2.50 6.78
C TYR A 168 -4.43 -1.79 8.08
N CYS A 169 -3.56 -1.83 9.07
CA CYS A 169 -3.76 -1.16 10.35
C CYS A 169 -3.27 0.29 10.29
N VAL A 170 -4.20 1.24 10.32
CA VAL A 170 -3.88 2.67 10.33
C VAL A 170 -3.51 3.09 11.75
N SER A 171 -2.29 3.60 11.95
CA SER A 171 -1.76 3.93 13.29
C SER A 171 -2.38 5.17 13.94
N SER A 172 -3.18 5.92 13.21
CA SER A 172 -3.86 7.12 13.74
C SER A 172 -5.07 7.50 12.90
N LEU A 173 -6.03 8.19 13.50
CA LEU A 173 -7.10 8.85 12.75
C LEU A 173 -6.54 10.10 12.05
N GLY A 174 -6.96 10.33 10.80
CA GLY A 174 -6.56 11.47 9.97
C GLY A 174 -5.85 11.07 8.68
N VAL A 175 -5.13 12.02 8.06
CA VAL A 175 -4.47 11.82 6.77
C VAL A 175 -3.03 11.31 6.90
N THR A 176 -2.48 10.78 5.80
CA THR A 176 -1.08 10.31 5.70
C THR A 176 -0.06 11.42 6.03
N GLY A 177 1.10 11.05 6.54
CA GLY A 177 2.18 11.99 6.83
C GLY A 177 3.22 11.41 7.77
N VAL A 178 4.40 12.05 7.84
CA VAL A 178 5.46 11.68 8.81
C VAL A 178 5.08 12.22 10.19
N ARG A 179 5.14 11.35 11.20
CA ARG A 179 4.81 11.69 12.60
C ARG A 179 5.97 11.35 13.53
N SER A 180 6.18 12.19 14.53
CA SER A 180 7.20 11.95 15.58
C SER A 180 6.75 10.93 16.62
N ASN A 181 5.46 10.93 16.97
CA ASN A 181 4.88 10.02 17.97
C ASN A 181 3.62 9.33 17.44
N ILE A 182 3.56 8.02 17.61
CA ILE A 182 2.37 7.18 17.39
C ILE A 182 1.87 6.77 18.77
N THR A 183 0.71 7.28 19.17
CA THR A 183 0.11 7.06 20.51
C THR A 183 -0.91 5.93 20.53
N THR A 184 -1.29 5.40 19.36
CA THR A 184 -2.25 4.29 19.24
C THR A 184 -1.63 2.99 19.77
N ASP A 185 -2.38 2.24 20.56
CA ASP A 185 -2.02 0.87 20.95
C ASP A 185 -2.23 -0.08 19.78
N ILE A 186 -1.19 -0.21 18.97
CA ILE A 186 -1.17 -1.07 17.78
C ILE A 186 -1.28 -2.54 18.20
N GLY A 187 -0.61 -2.95 19.27
CA GLY A 187 -0.64 -4.33 19.74
C GLY A 187 -2.04 -4.79 20.12
N ALA A 188 -2.80 -3.95 20.83
CA ALA A 188 -4.20 -4.23 21.15
C ALA A 188 -5.06 -4.35 19.89
N MET A 189 -4.87 -3.47 18.89
CA MET A 189 -5.61 -3.51 17.65
C MET A 189 -5.32 -4.77 16.83
N VAL A 190 -4.05 -5.13 16.68
CA VAL A 190 -3.61 -6.36 15.98
C VAL A 190 -4.16 -7.60 16.69
N LYS A 191 -4.14 -7.64 18.03
CA LYS A 191 -4.70 -8.73 18.82
C LYS A 191 -6.19 -8.94 18.52
N LEU A 192 -6.99 -7.86 18.46
CA LEU A 192 -8.41 -7.94 18.11
C LEU A 192 -8.65 -8.51 16.70
N VAL A 193 -7.80 -8.15 15.74
CA VAL A 193 -7.85 -8.74 14.38
C VAL A 193 -7.55 -10.22 14.43
N LYS A 194 -6.45 -10.62 15.09
CA LYS A 194 -6.02 -12.03 15.19
C LYS A 194 -7.02 -12.92 15.95
N GLU A 195 -7.74 -12.37 16.93
CA GLU A 195 -8.85 -13.06 17.61
C GLU A 195 -10.04 -13.33 16.68
N ALA A 196 -10.26 -12.47 15.69
CA ALA A 196 -11.38 -12.59 14.75
C ALA A 196 -11.04 -13.47 13.53
N GLN A 197 -9.81 -13.39 13.02
CA GLN A 197 -9.33 -14.12 11.86
C GLN A 197 -7.80 -14.25 11.88
N ASP A 198 -7.27 -15.41 11.50
CA ASP A 198 -5.83 -15.60 11.28
C ASP A 198 -5.41 -15.01 9.92
N ILE A 199 -5.23 -13.68 9.92
CA ILE A 199 -4.85 -12.89 8.73
C ILE A 199 -3.68 -11.99 9.09
N PRO A 200 -2.69 -11.78 8.19
CA PRO A 200 -1.60 -10.84 8.45
C PRO A 200 -2.10 -9.41 8.67
N CYS A 201 -1.39 -8.68 9.55
CA CYS A 201 -1.63 -7.27 9.82
C CYS A 201 -0.39 -6.45 9.51
N ALA A 202 -0.48 -5.43 8.68
CA ALA A 202 0.60 -4.49 8.43
C ALA A 202 0.21 -3.08 8.88
N VAL A 203 1.14 -2.38 9.52
CA VAL A 203 0.89 -1.06 10.11
C VAL A 203 1.42 0.03 9.20
N GLY A 204 0.56 0.98 8.85
CA GLY A 204 0.89 2.16 8.06
C GLY A 204 0.61 3.47 8.80
N PHE A 205 1.00 4.58 8.17
CA PHE A 205 0.92 5.95 8.63
C PHE A 205 2.00 6.38 9.64
N GLY A 206 2.70 7.45 9.28
CA GLY A 206 3.65 8.14 10.14
C GLY A 206 5.03 7.49 10.27
N ILE A 207 5.26 6.31 9.72
CA ILE A 207 6.54 5.62 9.77
C ILE A 207 7.51 6.25 8.75
N SER A 208 8.70 6.62 9.21
CA SER A 208 9.71 7.26 8.36
C SER A 208 11.15 6.87 8.69
N THR A 209 11.41 6.24 9.83
CA THR A 209 12.75 5.82 10.25
C THR A 209 12.80 4.30 10.49
N PRO A 210 14.01 3.69 10.37
CA PRO A 210 14.20 2.27 10.67
C PRO A 210 13.72 1.87 12.07
N GLU A 211 13.96 2.71 13.08
CA GLU A 211 13.54 2.45 14.46
C GLU A 211 12.02 2.44 14.62
N GLN A 212 11.33 3.35 13.90
CA GLN A 212 9.86 3.36 13.89
C GLN A 212 9.33 2.11 13.18
N ALA A 213 9.92 1.70 12.06
CA ALA A 213 9.52 0.52 11.32
C ALA A 213 9.70 -0.76 12.15
N ALA A 214 10.84 -0.92 12.80
CA ALA A 214 11.11 -2.04 13.71
C ALA A 214 10.09 -2.09 14.86
N ARG A 215 9.80 -0.95 15.50
CA ARG A 215 8.82 -0.88 16.60
C ARG A 215 7.41 -1.25 16.17
N MET A 216 6.99 -0.87 14.96
CA MET A 216 5.67 -1.24 14.44
C MET A 216 5.62 -2.71 14.01
N ALA A 217 6.67 -3.21 13.37
CA ALA A 217 6.78 -4.61 12.98
C ALA A 217 6.82 -5.55 14.21
N ALA A 218 7.42 -5.15 15.34
CA ALA A 218 7.41 -5.92 16.58
C ALA A 218 5.99 -6.18 17.13
N GLN A 219 5.02 -5.34 16.76
CA GLN A 219 3.62 -5.43 17.24
C GLN A 219 2.65 -5.94 16.16
N SER A 220 3.14 -6.25 14.97
CA SER A 220 2.32 -6.64 13.81
C SER A 220 3.08 -7.62 12.90
N ASP A 221 2.54 -7.95 11.74
CA ASP A 221 3.20 -8.80 10.75
C ASP A 221 3.97 -7.99 9.70
N GLY A 222 3.94 -6.65 9.76
CA GLY A 222 4.67 -5.82 8.81
C GLY A 222 4.48 -4.32 8.98
N ALA A 223 5.31 -3.56 8.27
CA ALA A 223 5.28 -2.09 8.26
C ALA A 223 5.13 -1.55 6.84
N ILE A 224 4.26 -0.53 6.69
CA ILE A 224 3.96 0.15 5.44
C ILE A 224 4.51 1.57 5.48
N VAL A 225 5.24 1.97 4.44
CA VAL A 225 5.91 3.27 4.39
C VAL A 225 5.68 3.94 3.04
N GLY A 226 5.03 5.09 3.05
CA GLY A 226 4.73 5.87 1.84
C GLY A 226 5.40 7.24 1.81
N SER A 227 4.93 8.17 2.62
CA SER A 227 5.33 9.59 2.56
C SER A 227 6.83 9.84 2.60
N ALA A 228 7.60 9.01 3.30
CA ALA A 228 9.06 9.13 3.35
C ALA A 228 9.70 8.82 1.99
N ILE A 229 9.22 7.79 1.28
CA ILE A 229 9.69 7.42 -0.06
C ILE A 229 9.30 8.50 -1.07
N VAL A 230 8.06 8.97 -1.02
CA VAL A 230 7.57 10.05 -1.90
C VAL A 230 8.38 11.35 -1.69
N LYS A 231 8.79 11.67 -0.45
CA LYS A 231 9.71 12.80 -0.19
C LYS A 231 11.07 12.60 -0.85
N ILE A 232 11.60 11.38 -0.88
CA ILE A 232 12.86 11.08 -1.60
C ILE A 232 12.67 11.31 -3.09
N CYS A 233 11.55 10.83 -3.68
CA CYS A 233 11.23 11.08 -5.08
C CYS A 233 11.12 12.58 -5.38
N ALA A 234 10.42 13.34 -4.55
CA ALA A 234 10.31 14.80 -4.70
C ALA A 234 11.65 15.51 -4.61
N LYS A 235 12.54 15.07 -3.70
CA LYS A 235 13.85 15.70 -3.46
C LYS A 235 14.84 15.47 -4.61
N TYR A 236 14.89 14.25 -5.15
CA TYR A 236 15.92 13.84 -6.11
C TYR A 236 15.39 13.72 -7.54
N GLY A 237 14.08 13.87 -7.77
CA GLY A 237 13.48 13.81 -9.09
C GLY A 237 13.85 12.53 -9.84
N LYS A 238 14.38 12.68 -11.06
CA LYS A 238 14.79 11.53 -11.90
C LYS A 238 15.93 10.69 -11.33
N ASP A 239 16.71 11.25 -10.41
CA ASP A 239 17.86 10.59 -9.78
C ASP A 239 17.49 9.90 -8.45
N CYS A 240 16.20 9.77 -8.13
CA CYS A 240 15.75 9.24 -6.84
C CYS A 240 15.96 7.73 -6.65
N VAL A 241 16.07 6.95 -7.72
CA VAL A 241 16.10 5.47 -7.67
C VAL A 241 17.16 4.90 -6.71
N PRO A 242 18.45 5.29 -6.75
CA PRO A 242 19.44 4.77 -5.81
C PRO A 242 19.16 5.17 -4.36
N HIS A 243 18.60 6.35 -4.13
CA HIS A 243 18.23 6.83 -2.79
C HIS A 243 17.04 6.06 -2.22
N VAL A 244 16.03 5.76 -3.04
CA VAL A 244 14.91 4.90 -2.66
C VAL A 244 15.40 3.49 -2.35
N LYS A 245 16.27 2.91 -3.18
CA LYS A 245 16.83 1.57 -2.96
C LYS A 245 17.52 1.46 -1.62
N GLU A 246 18.38 2.41 -1.28
CA GLU A 246 19.12 2.42 -0.01
C GLU A 246 18.19 2.60 1.19
N TYR A 247 17.22 3.52 1.07
CA TYR A 247 16.22 3.72 2.11
C TYR A 247 15.39 2.43 2.36
N VAL A 248 14.88 1.79 1.31
CA VAL A 248 14.11 0.54 1.41
C VAL A 248 14.94 -0.57 2.04
N ARG A 249 16.24 -0.69 1.67
CA ARG A 249 17.16 -1.67 2.27
C ARG A 249 17.31 -1.46 3.78
N SER A 250 17.51 -0.22 4.21
CA SER A 250 17.65 0.11 5.63
C SER A 250 16.37 -0.18 6.43
N MET A 251 15.21 0.17 5.85
CA MET A 251 13.91 -0.08 6.46
C MET A 251 13.60 -1.58 6.56
N LYS A 252 13.86 -2.35 5.49
CA LYS A 252 13.67 -3.80 5.50
C LYS A 252 14.55 -4.50 6.52
N ALA A 253 15.81 -4.12 6.63
CA ALA A 253 16.73 -4.66 7.64
C ALA A 253 16.19 -4.42 9.06
N ALA A 254 15.67 -3.24 9.34
CA ALA A 254 15.09 -2.89 10.63
C ALA A 254 13.80 -3.70 10.93
N VAL A 255 12.92 -3.87 9.94
CA VAL A 255 11.70 -4.67 10.07
C VAL A 255 12.03 -6.14 10.35
N GLN A 256 13.05 -6.70 9.69
CA GLN A 256 13.48 -8.08 9.91
C GLN A 256 14.12 -8.28 11.30
N SER A 257 14.79 -7.27 11.84
CA SER A 257 15.38 -7.36 13.20
C SER A 257 14.35 -7.32 14.34
N ALA A 258 13.10 -7.06 14.03
CA ALA A 258 12.00 -6.95 14.99
C ALA A 258 11.34 -8.29 15.35
N ASN A 259 11.94 -9.42 14.97
CA ASN A 259 11.48 -10.79 15.30
C ASN A 259 11.76 -11.14 16.76
#